data_70ebee454ea9cc948ac06460033696e5
#
_entry.id   70ebee454ea9cc948ac06460033696e5
#
_cell.length_a   1.000
_cell.length_b   1.000
_cell.length_c   1.000
_cell.angle_alpha   90.00
_cell.angle_beta   90.00
_cell.angle_gamma   90.00
#
_symmetry.space_group_name_H-M   'P 1'
#
loop_
_entity.id
_entity.type
_entity.pdbx_description
1 polymer ?
#
loop_
_entity_poly.entity_id
_entity_poly.type
_entity_poly.pdbx_seq_one_letter_code
_entity_poly.pdbx_strand_id
1 'polypeptide(L)'
;MKEIGVQKTKFDSLALKENIALSMADILTFNSSVFVKSYGRATLSTVAFRGTSPSHTQVTWNGMRINNPMLGMTDFSTIPSYFIDNASLLHGTSSVNETGGGLGGLVKLGTTPTVAEGFNAQYVQGIGSFRTFDEFARFTYGSERWHVSTRAVYSSSPNDYKYTNHDKKINIYDEDKNIIGQYHPKERNRSGAFKDLHLLQEVYYNTRKGDKLGLNAWYINSNRELPMLTTDYGDATDFENRQREQTFRSVLSWDHIKSNWKLGVKGGYIHTWMAYDYKREVAPDNWASMTRSRSKVNTFYGQAEGEYSPTKRWFFTANVSAHQHLVRSEDKNIILQDGGKAIVGYDKGRVELSGSVSAKWQPIDRLGMSVVLREEMYGFEWAPLIPAFFIDGIISPKGNVMLKASVSRNYRFPTLNDLYFLPGGNPNLRNEHGFSYDAGVSFEVGKEKLSIS
;
A
#
# COMPACT_ATOMS: atom_id res chain seq x y z
N MET A 1 21.81 -11.28 9.35
CA MET A 1 21.97 -12.44 8.45
C MET A 1 21.74 -12.00 7.02
N LYS A 2 22.47 -12.59 6.05
CA LYS A 2 22.36 -12.28 4.63
C LYS A 2 20.99 -12.73 4.06
N GLU A 3 20.34 -11.88 3.27
CA GLU A 3 19.14 -12.24 2.53
C GLU A 3 19.56 -13.04 1.29
N ILE A 4 19.40 -14.37 1.32
CA ILE A 4 19.86 -15.28 0.27
C ILE A 4 18.92 -15.23 -0.92
N GLY A 5 19.43 -14.93 -2.12
CA GLY A 5 18.69 -14.94 -3.39
C GLY A 5 17.55 -13.92 -3.49
N VAL A 6 17.33 -13.10 -2.46
CA VAL A 6 16.22 -12.16 -2.39
C VAL A 6 16.50 -10.93 -3.25
N GLN A 7 15.54 -10.57 -4.10
CA GLN A 7 15.52 -9.30 -4.82
C GLN A 7 14.76 -8.26 -4.01
N LYS A 8 15.51 -7.28 -3.47
CA LYS A 8 14.97 -6.25 -2.59
C LYS A 8 15.50 -4.87 -2.99
N THR A 9 14.61 -3.93 -3.15
CA THR A 9 14.90 -2.49 -3.27
C THR A 9 14.63 -1.84 -1.92
N LYS A 10 15.60 -1.15 -1.34
CA LYS A 10 15.44 -0.34 -0.13
C LYS A 10 15.43 1.12 -0.52
N PHE A 11 14.58 1.90 0.12
CA PHE A 11 14.56 3.35 -0.07
C PHE A 11 15.48 4.02 0.95
N ASP A 12 16.19 5.04 0.49
CA ASP A 12 16.97 5.90 1.39
C ASP A 12 16.01 6.71 2.28
N SER A 13 16.38 6.87 3.53
CA SER A 13 15.65 7.71 4.48
C SER A 13 15.59 9.18 4.04
N LEU A 14 16.59 9.67 3.31
CA LEU A 14 16.59 11.01 2.74
C LEU A 14 15.52 11.15 1.67
N ALA A 15 15.39 10.19 0.75
CA ALA A 15 14.34 10.20 -0.27
C ALA A 15 12.93 10.24 0.34
N LEU A 16 12.70 9.52 1.46
CA LEU A 16 11.41 9.54 2.18
C LEU A 16 11.09 10.90 2.82
N LYS A 17 12.09 11.74 3.07
CA LYS A 17 11.98 13.05 3.73
C LYS A 17 12.32 14.23 2.83
N GLU A 18 12.45 14.00 1.52
CA GLU A 18 12.87 15.02 0.56
C GLU A 18 11.86 16.17 0.48
N ASN A 19 10.58 15.85 0.40
CA ASN A 19 9.53 16.85 0.27
C ASN A 19 8.25 16.40 1.01
N ILE A 20 7.73 17.28 1.86
CA ILE A 20 6.52 17.04 2.66
C ILE A 20 5.27 16.79 1.78
N ALA A 21 5.22 17.34 0.58
CA ALA A 21 4.10 17.20 -0.34
C ALA A 21 4.01 15.81 -1.00
N LEU A 22 5.07 14.97 -0.87
CA LEU A 22 5.13 13.66 -1.50
C LEU A 22 4.38 12.59 -0.70
N SER A 23 3.63 11.80 -1.41
CA SER A 23 3.07 10.53 -0.93
C SER A 23 4.03 9.36 -1.20
N MET A 24 3.73 8.19 -0.67
CA MET A 24 4.47 6.98 -1.03
C MET A 24 4.31 6.59 -2.50
N ALA A 25 3.23 6.99 -3.17
CA ALA A 25 3.09 6.82 -4.62
C ALA A 25 4.19 7.57 -5.39
N ASP A 26 4.46 8.83 -5.00
CA ASP A 26 5.49 9.66 -5.62
C ASP A 26 6.89 9.09 -5.37
N ILE A 27 7.17 8.68 -4.12
CA ILE A 27 8.45 8.05 -3.76
C ILE A 27 8.70 6.79 -4.60
N LEU A 28 7.69 5.94 -4.75
CA LEU A 28 7.80 4.72 -5.55
C LEU A 28 8.01 5.03 -7.03
N THR A 29 7.36 6.05 -7.55
CA THR A 29 7.51 6.49 -8.96
C THR A 29 8.93 6.98 -9.25
N PHE A 30 9.50 7.79 -8.36
CA PHE A 30 10.80 8.42 -8.61
C PHE A 30 11.99 7.51 -8.26
N ASN A 31 11.82 6.57 -7.32
CA ASN A 31 12.93 5.82 -6.75
C ASN A 31 12.84 4.30 -6.97
N SER A 32 11.96 3.83 -7.85
CA SER A 32 11.85 2.39 -8.13
C SER A 32 11.41 2.11 -9.58
N SER A 33 11.50 0.84 -9.97
CA SER A 33 11.06 0.34 -11.28
C SER A 33 9.61 -0.21 -11.27
N VAL A 34 8.86 -0.04 -10.19
CA VAL A 34 7.46 -0.50 -10.16
C VAL A 34 6.58 0.48 -10.94
N PHE A 35 5.53 -0.05 -11.55
CA PHE A 35 4.55 0.77 -12.22
C PHE A 35 3.58 1.38 -11.20
N VAL A 36 3.52 2.71 -11.16
CA VAL A 36 2.56 3.45 -10.34
C VAL A 36 1.54 4.10 -11.24
N LYS A 37 0.28 3.68 -11.12
CA LYS A 37 -0.84 4.32 -11.79
C LYS A 37 -1.42 5.37 -10.86
N SER A 38 -1.32 6.64 -11.24
CA SER A 38 -1.84 7.77 -10.48
C SER A 38 -2.68 8.67 -11.37
N TYR A 39 -3.72 9.25 -10.82
CA TYR A 39 -4.61 10.20 -11.50
C TYR A 39 -4.42 11.65 -11.02
N GLY A 40 -3.28 11.91 -10.35
CA GLY A 40 -2.92 13.20 -9.80
C GLY A 40 -2.91 13.21 -8.26
N ARG A 41 -2.58 14.38 -7.69
CA ARG A 41 -2.44 14.52 -6.24
C ARG A 41 -3.78 14.25 -5.53
N ALA A 42 -3.70 13.52 -4.40
CA ALA A 42 -4.85 13.14 -3.59
C ALA A 42 -5.95 12.33 -4.33
N THR A 43 -5.60 11.71 -5.45
CA THR A 43 -6.46 10.75 -6.15
C THR A 43 -5.89 9.34 -6.01
N LEU A 44 -6.68 8.34 -6.39
CA LEU A 44 -6.24 6.95 -6.28
C LEU A 44 -4.88 6.73 -6.95
N SER A 45 -3.93 6.16 -6.19
CA SER A 45 -2.62 5.77 -6.70
C SER A 45 -2.32 4.32 -6.33
N THR A 46 -2.13 3.49 -7.32
CA THR A 46 -1.93 2.05 -7.16
C THR A 46 -0.58 1.60 -7.72
N VAL A 47 -0.04 0.53 -7.15
CA VAL A 47 1.28 -0.01 -7.51
C VAL A 47 1.14 -1.41 -8.08
N ALA A 48 1.83 -1.67 -9.17
CA ALA A 48 1.91 -2.97 -9.80
C ALA A 48 3.36 -3.34 -10.14
N PHE A 49 3.73 -4.58 -9.87
CA PHE A 49 5.05 -5.12 -10.19
C PHE A 49 5.02 -5.82 -11.54
N ARG A 50 5.97 -5.52 -12.43
CA ARG A 50 6.25 -6.29 -13.66
C ARG A 50 5.00 -6.67 -14.48
N GLY A 51 4.07 -5.74 -14.66
CA GLY A 51 2.86 -5.95 -15.46
C GLY A 51 1.73 -6.73 -14.76
N THR A 52 1.85 -7.02 -13.47
CA THR A 52 0.74 -7.60 -12.68
C THR A 52 -0.31 -6.54 -12.34
N SER A 53 -1.47 -6.96 -11.82
CA SER A 53 -2.47 -6.01 -11.35
C SER A 53 -2.14 -5.44 -9.96
N PRO A 54 -2.69 -4.28 -9.58
CA PRO A 54 -2.51 -3.72 -8.23
C PRO A 54 -2.95 -4.65 -7.09
N SER A 55 -3.94 -5.51 -7.33
CA SER A 55 -4.42 -6.51 -6.36
C SER A 55 -3.46 -7.68 -6.15
N HIS A 56 -2.44 -7.82 -7.00
CA HIS A 56 -1.33 -8.76 -6.83
C HIS A 56 -0.19 -8.19 -5.98
N THR A 57 -0.24 -6.91 -5.64
CA THR A 57 0.74 -6.23 -4.80
C THR A 57 0.28 -6.24 -3.34
N GLN A 58 1.01 -6.92 -2.48
CA GLN A 58 0.76 -6.85 -1.04
C GLN A 58 1.46 -5.63 -0.44
N VAL A 59 0.86 -5.07 0.60
CA VAL A 59 1.42 -3.92 1.33
C VAL A 59 1.32 -4.21 2.82
N THR A 60 2.44 -4.07 3.53
CA THR A 60 2.45 -4.21 4.99
C THR A 60 2.91 -2.93 5.67
N TRP A 61 2.30 -2.61 6.79
CA TRP A 61 2.71 -1.57 7.73
C TRP A 61 3.09 -2.20 9.06
N ASN A 62 4.34 -2.05 9.48
CA ASN A 62 4.91 -2.67 10.68
C ASN A 62 4.66 -4.19 10.77
N GLY A 63 4.60 -4.85 9.60
CA GLY A 63 4.34 -6.28 9.43
C GLY A 63 2.87 -6.65 9.26
N MET A 64 1.91 -5.80 9.58
CA MET A 64 0.49 -6.04 9.35
C MET A 64 0.11 -5.69 7.91
N ARG A 65 -0.58 -6.60 7.20
CA ARG A 65 -1.11 -6.34 5.86
C ARG A 65 -2.21 -5.28 5.91
N ILE A 66 -2.10 -4.25 5.07
CA ILE A 66 -3.02 -3.11 5.01
C ILE A 66 -3.84 -3.02 3.73
N ASN A 67 -3.72 -4.00 2.83
CA ASN A 67 -4.58 -4.08 1.64
C ASN A 67 -6.05 -4.13 2.04
N ASN A 68 -6.89 -3.34 1.34
CA ASN A 68 -8.33 -3.39 1.55
C ASN A 68 -8.88 -4.76 1.10
N PRO A 69 -9.54 -5.57 1.94
CA PRO A 69 -10.02 -6.90 1.57
C PRO A 69 -11.13 -6.89 0.52
N MET A 70 -11.81 -5.76 0.31
CA MET A 70 -12.81 -5.60 -0.75
C MET A 70 -12.14 -5.52 -2.12
N LEU A 71 -11.06 -4.75 -2.24
CA LEU A 71 -10.41 -4.38 -3.50
C LEU A 71 -9.08 -5.13 -3.73
N GLY A 72 -8.51 -5.72 -2.69
CA GLY A 72 -7.20 -6.39 -2.73
C GLY A 72 -6.01 -5.44 -2.87
N MET A 73 -6.21 -4.14 -2.92
CA MET A 73 -5.17 -3.13 -3.17
C MET A 73 -5.11 -2.07 -2.07
N THR A 74 -4.05 -1.27 -2.10
CA THR A 74 -3.82 -0.13 -1.21
C THR A 74 -3.71 1.14 -2.04
N ASP A 75 -4.33 2.23 -1.58
CA ASP A 75 -4.15 3.56 -2.14
C ASP A 75 -2.90 4.21 -1.55
N PHE A 76 -1.83 4.32 -2.34
CA PHE A 76 -0.56 4.89 -1.93
C PHE A 76 -0.58 6.42 -1.83
N SER A 77 -1.57 7.08 -2.41
CA SER A 77 -1.75 8.54 -2.27
C SER A 77 -2.15 8.93 -0.85
N THR A 78 -2.73 7.98 -0.08
CA THR A 78 -3.11 8.18 1.33
C THR A 78 -1.98 7.91 2.32
N ILE A 79 -0.77 7.66 1.86
CA ILE A 79 0.38 7.34 2.71
C ILE A 79 1.41 8.47 2.60
N PRO A 80 1.46 9.41 3.56
CA PRO A 80 2.45 10.48 3.55
C PRO A 80 3.86 9.91 3.68
N SER A 81 4.80 10.32 2.82
CA SER A 81 6.18 9.84 2.87
C SER A 81 6.85 10.16 4.21
N TYR A 82 6.52 11.31 4.79
CA TYR A 82 7.04 11.77 6.09
C TYR A 82 6.65 10.90 7.29
N PHE A 83 5.60 10.06 7.15
CA PHE A 83 5.26 9.08 8.18
C PHE A 83 6.15 7.84 8.13
N ILE A 84 6.74 7.54 6.99
CA ILE A 84 7.49 6.31 6.77
C ILE A 84 8.97 6.55 7.11
N ASP A 85 9.55 5.71 7.97
CA ASP A 85 10.96 5.77 8.34
C ASP A 85 11.81 4.79 7.53
N ASN A 86 11.20 3.70 7.11
CA ASN A 86 11.84 2.72 6.21
C ASN A 86 10.81 2.12 5.26
N ALA A 87 11.22 1.95 4.03
CA ALA A 87 10.42 1.28 3.01
C ALA A 87 11.29 0.33 2.20
N SER A 88 10.70 -0.77 1.75
CA SER A 88 11.38 -1.70 0.86
C SER A 88 10.39 -2.46 -0.03
N LEU A 89 10.86 -2.81 -1.22
CA LEU A 89 10.14 -3.65 -2.19
C LEU A 89 10.77 -5.03 -2.23
N LEU A 90 9.95 -6.07 -2.16
CA LEU A 90 10.33 -7.44 -2.43
C LEU A 90 9.68 -7.83 -3.76
N HIS A 91 10.52 -8.16 -4.75
CA HIS A 91 10.08 -8.43 -6.11
C HIS A 91 9.76 -9.92 -6.31
N GLY A 92 8.64 -10.22 -6.98
CA GLY A 92 8.28 -11.55 -7.44
C GLY A 92 8.41 -12.63 -6.36
N THR A 93 9.21 -13.65 -6.63
CA THR A 93 9.49 -14.77 -5.74
C THR A 93 9.91 -14.36 -4.33
N SER A 94 10.61 -13.23 -4.20
CA SER A 94 11.11 -12.73 -2.90
C SER A 94 10.01 -12.38 -1.90
N SER A 95 8.80 -12.14 -2.37
CA SER A 95 7.63 -11.86 -1.52
C SER A 95 7.13 -13.10 -0.74
N VAL A 96 7.43 -14.31 -1.20
CA VAL A 96 7.02 -15.57 -0.56
C VAL A 96 7.66 -15.76 0.83
N ASN A 97 8.82 -15.15 1.07
CA ASN A 97 9.48 -15.20 2.37
C ASN A 97 8.74 -14.47 3.49
N GLU A 98 7.78 -13.63 3.15
CA GLU A 98 7.07 -12.77 4.08
C GLU A 98 5.59 -13.19 4.17
N THR A 99 4.97 -12.94 5.31
CA THR A 99 3.52 -13.14 5.46
C THR A 99 2.76 -12.23 4.51
N GLY A 100 1.77 -12.80 3.80
CA GLY A 100 0.94 -12.06 2.86
C GLY A 100 1.66 -11.72 1.56
N GLY A 101 2.69 -12.50 1.15
CA GLY A 101 3.35 -12.33 -0.15
C GLY A 101 2.37 -12.39 -1.30
N GLY A 102 2.41 -11.40 -2.19
CA GLY A 102 1.55 -11.33 -3.37
C GLY A 102 2.18 -11.96 -4.60
N LEU A 103 1.34 -12.28 -5.58
CA LEU A 103 1.76 -12.82 -6.88
C LEU A 103 2.74 -11.87 -7.60
N GLY A 104 2.56 -10.55 -7.44
CA GLY A 104 3.42 -9.52 -8.06
C GLY A 104 4.62 -9.12 -7.21
N GLY A 105 4.41 -8.93 -5.93
CA GLY A 105 5.44 -8.47 -5.00
C GLY A 105 4.85 -7.90 -3.70
N LEU A 106 5.75 -7.41 -2.84
CA LEU A 106 5.40 -6.88 -1.53
C LEU A 106 6.07 -5.52 -1.30
N VAL A 107 5.29 -4.55 -0.85
CA VAL A 107 5.76 -3.27 -0.32
C VAL A 107 5.74 -3.32 1.21
N LYS A 108 6.90 -3.19 1.84
CA LYS A 108 7.04 -3.14 3.30
C LYS A 108 7.22 -1.69 3.73
N LEU A 109 6.36 -1.21 4.60
CA LEU A 109 6.41 0.13 5.18
C LEU A 109 6.63 0.02 6.69
N GLY A 110 7.59 0.77 7.19
CA GLY A 110 7.90 0.82 8.61
C GLY A 110 7.89 2.25 9.13
N THR A 111 7.27 2.44 10.28
CA THR A 111 7.19 3.73 10.97
C THR A 111 7.95 3.74 12.29
N THR A 112 8.85 2.76 12.49
CA THR A 112 9.67 2.68 13.71
C THR A 112 10.76 3.76 13.68
N PRO A 113 10.61 4.87 14.41
CA PRO A 113 11.58 5.95 14.37
C PRO A 113 12.84 5.59 15.14
N THR A 114 13.97 6.15 14.70
CA THR A 114 15.14 6.29 15.56
C THR A 114 14.87 7.48 16.48
N VAL A 115 14.78 7.25 17.78
CA VAL A 115 14.50 8.29 18.77
C VAL A 115 15.80 8.61 19.53
N ALA A 116 16.23 9.87 19.45
CA ALA A 116 17.36 10.35 20.24
C ALA A 116 16.96 10.44 21.73
N GLU A 117 17.94 10.42 22.63
CA GLU A 117 17.71 10.61 24.05
C GLU A 117 17.18 12.01 24.35
N GLY A 118 16.25 12.10 25.29
CA GLY A 118 15.58 13.33 25.65
C GLY A 118 14.37 13.67 24.77
N PHE A 119 13.92 14.89 24.84
CA PHE A 119 12.77 15.41 24.10
C PHE A 119 13.23 16.10 22.82
N ASN A 120 12.53 15.82 21.73
CA ASN A 120 12.78 16.44 20.43
C ASN A 120 11.47 16.83 19.76
N ALA A 121 11.46 17.97 19.05
CA ALA A 121 10.33 18.45 18.28
C ALA A 121 10.77 18.88 16.87
N GLN A 122 9.97 18.58 15.88
CA GLN A 122 10.15 18.96 14.50
C GLN A 122 8.84 19.48 13.93
N TYR A 123 8.90 20.60 13.23
CA TYR A 123 7.79 21.13 12.43
C TYR A 123 8.28 21.43 11.02
N VAL A 124 7.49 21.06 10.03
CA VAL A 124 7.76 21.35 8.61
C VAL A 124 6.49 21.86 7.98
N GLN A 125 6.59 22.97 7.24
CA GLN A 125 5.49 23.55 6.48
C GLN A 125 5.84 23.61 5.00
N GLY A 126 4.93 23.16 4.15
CA GLY A 126 4.96 23.30 2.70
C GLY A 126 3.83 24.22 2.23
N ILE A 127 4.16 25.14 1.33
CA ILE A 127 3.18 25.99 0.64
C ILE A 127 3.37 25.80 -0.83
N GLY A 128 2.30 25.48 -1.54
CA GLY A 128 2.31 25.22 -2.97
C GLY A 128 1.27 26.02 -3.76
N SER A 129 1.33 25.88 -5.08
CA SER A 129 0.35 26.48 -5.99
C SER A 129 -1.07 26.04 -5.64
N PHE A 130 -2.06 26.83 -6.08
CA PHE A 130 -3.50 26.54 -5.89
C PHE A 130 -3.91 26.46 -4.42
N ARG A 131 -3.31 27.30 -3.57
CA ARG A 131 -3.56 27.37 -2.12
C ARG A 131 -3.36 26.01 -1.44
N THR A 132 -2.28 25.34 -1.79
CA THR A 132 -1.89 24.06 -1.20
C THR A 132 -1.10 24.33 0.07
N PHE A 133 -1.48 23.67 1.16
CA PHE A 133 -0.80 23.69 2.44
C PHE A 133 -0.53 22.26 2.88
N ASP A 134 0.72 22.01 3.26
CA ASP A 134 1.20 20.74 3.81
C ASP A 134 1.90 21.02 5.13
N GLU A 135 1.46 20.39 6.20
CA GLU A 135 2.00 20.59 7.54
C GLU A 135 2.38 19.25 8.16
N PHE A 136 3.54 19.19 8.77
CA PHE A 136 4.02 18.04 9.51
C PHE A 136 4.55 18.50 10.87
N ALA A 137 4.10 17.82 11.91
CA ALA A 137 4.63 17.98 13.27
C ALA A 137 5.03 16.61 13.81
N ARG A 138 6.16 16.56 14.50
CA ARG A 138 6.67 15.38 15.18
C ARG A 138 7.22 15.75 16.56
N PHE A 139 6.79 15.01 17.57
CA PHE A 139 7.31 15.06 18.92
C PHE A 139 7.86 13.72 19.29
N THR A 140 9.07 13.66 19.83
CA THR A 140 9.69 12.41 20.28
C THR A 140 10.26 12.57 21.66
N TYR A 141 10.18 11.48 22.42
CA TYR A 141 10.85 11.34 23.71
C TYR A 141 11.59 10.00 23.72
N GLY A 142 12.88 10.04 24.06
CA GLY A 142 13.75 8.87 24.16
C GLY A 142 14.39 8.81 25.54
N SER A 143 14.42 7.60 26.09
CA SER A 143 15.21 7.24 27.26
C SER A 143 15.77 5.84 27.05
N GLU A 144 16.57 5.35 28.01
CA GLU A 144 17.12 4.00 27.98
C GLU A 144 16.06 2.93 27.71
N ARG A 145 14.83 3.11 28.20
CA ARG A 145 13.74 2.12 28.09
C ARG A 145 12.57 2.54 27.24
N TRP A 146 12.25 3.84 27.24
CA TRP A 146 11.07 4.35 26.56
C TRP A 146 11.45 5.10 25.30
N HIS A 147 10.77 4.80 24.20
CA HIS A 147 10.82 5.56 22.97
C HIS A 147 9.39 5.88 22.56
N VAL A 148 9.07 7.17 22.53
CA VAL A 148 7.73 7.66 22.16
C VAL A 148 7.85 8.59 20.97
N SER A 149 6.93 8.46 20.01
CA SER A 149 6.85 9.35 18.86
C SER A 149 5.38 9.66 18.57
N THR A 150 5.05 10.94 18.49
CA THR A 150 3.75 11.43 18.02
C THR A 150 3.97 12.24 16.77
N ARG A 151 3.24 11.90 15.69
CA ARG A 151 3.34 12.60 14.40
C ARG A 151 1.96 13.02 13.92
N ALA A 152 1.89 14.17 13.30
CA ALA A 152 0.72 14.67 12.61
C ALA A 152 1.08 15.15 11.21
N VAL A 153 0.25 14.87 10.23
CA VAL A 153 0.28 15.47 8.88
C VAL A 153 -1.09 16.03 8.59
N TYR A 154 -1.12 17.26 8.11
CA TYR A 154 -2.30 17.86 7.54
C TYR A 154 -1.98 18.39 6.15
N SER A 155 -2.80 18.02 5.17
CA SER A 155 -2.67 18.48 3.79
C SER A 155 -4.01 18.97 3.27
N SER A 156 -4.02 20.11 2.59
CA SER A 156 -5.24 20.63 1.97
C SER A 156 -4.95 21.45 0.72
N SER A 157 -5.84 21.36 -0.25
CA SER A 157 -5.82 22.20 -1.46
C SER A 157 -7.20 22.22 -2.10
N PRO A 158 -7.65 23.38 -2.65
CA PRO A 158 -8.74 23.40 -3.63
C PRO A 158 -8.35 22.75 -4.96
N ASN A 159 -7.07 22.70 -5.29
CA ASN A 159 -6.51 22.07 -6.50
C ASN A 159 -7.23 22.51 -7.79
N ASP A 160 -7.60 23.81 -7.86
CA ASP A 160 -8.44 24.43 -8.88
C ASP A 160 -7.62 25.05 -10.02
N TYR A 161 -6.58 24.36 -10.48
CA TYR A 161 -5.70 24.85 -11.54
C TYR A 161 -6.44 25.07 -12.87
N LYS A 162 -5.91 26.02 -13.64
CA LYS A 162 -6.37 26.27 -15.00
C LYS A 162 -5.61 25.40 -15.98
N TYR A 163 -6.31 24.85 -16.97
CA TYR A 163 -5.72 24.06 -18.05
C TYR A 163 -6.39 24.38 -19.38
N THR A 164 -5.72 24.08 -20.50
CA THR A 164 -6.32 24.13 -21.83
C THR A 164 -6.99 22.78 -22.10
N ASN A 165 -8.30 22.78 -22.31
CA ASN A 165 -9.04 21.56 -22.62
C ASN A 165 -8.87 21.21 -24.10
N HIS A 166 -7.92 20.30 -24.40
CA HIS A 166 -7.63 19.87 -25.78
C HIS A 166 -8.71 18.96 -26.36
N ASP A 167 -9.58 18.39 -25.56
CA ASP A 167 -10.68 17.53 -26.00
C ASP A 167 -11.90 18.33 -26.46
N LYS A 168 -11.97 19.62 -26.08
CA LYS A 168 -13.06 20.54 -26.43
C LYS A 168 -12.59 21.55 -27.46
N LYS A 169 -13.37 21.71 -28.54
CA LYS A 169 -13.16 22.74 -29.54
C LYS A 169 -14.36 23.67 -29.54
N ILE A 170 -14.11 24.97 -29.50
CA ILE A 170 -15.12 26.02 -29.61
C ILE A 170 -14.94 26.70 -30.93
N ASN A 171 -16.02 26.76 -31.72
CA ASN A 171 -16.03 27.44 -33.01
C ASN A 171 -16.03 28.95 -32.83
N ILE A 172 -15.27 29.66 -33.65
CA ILE A 172 -15.31 31.10 -33.81
C ILE A 172 -16.14 31.38 -35.04
N TYR A 173 -17.16 32.24 -34.93
CA TYR A 173 -18.06 32.59 -35.98
C TYR A 173 -17.83 34.03 -36.41
N ASP A 174 -18.01 34.32 -37.73
CA ASP A 174 -18.13 35.66 -38.25
C ASP A 174 -19.53 36.26 -38.04
N GLU A 175 -19.76 37.50 -38.56
CA GLU A 175 -21.05 38.18 -38.46
C GLU A 175 -22.17 37.41 -39.19
N ASP A 176 -21.83 36.65 -40.21
CA ASP A 176 -22.72 35.83 -41.05
C ASP A 176 -22.93 34.40 -40.47
N LYS A 177 -22.42 34.13 -39.27
CA LYS A 177 -22.44 32.82 -38.60
C LYS A 177 -21.66 31.69 -39.28
N ASN A 178 -20.71 32.04 -40.17
CA ASN A 178 -19.77 31.04 -40.70
C ASN A 178 -18.65 30.77 -39.74
N ILE A 179 -18.17 29.52 -39.69
CA ILE A 179 -17.05 29.14 -38.84
C ILE A 179 -15.76 29.66 -39.48
N ILE A 180 -15.10 30.61 -38.81
CA ILE A 180 -13.84 31.22 -39.26
C ILE A 180 -12.61 30.67 -38.54
N GLY A 181 -12.81 29.87 -37.48
CA GLY A 181 -11.74 29.25 -36.69
C GLY A 181 -12.25 28.40 -35.57
N GLN A 182 -11.31 27.77 -34.89
CA GLN A 182 -11.57 26.96 -33.69
C GLN A 182 -10.46 27.19 -32.66
N TYR A 183 -10.81 27.13 -31.37
CA TYR A 183 -9.83 27.16 -30.29
C TYR A 183 -10.17 26.18 -29.21
N HIS A 184 -9.16 25.80 -28.40
CA HIS A 184 -9.33 25.01 -27.21
C HIS A 184 -9.55 25.95 -26.00
N PRO A 185 -10.67 25.80 -25.24
CA PRO A 185 -10.95 26.70 -24.14
C PRO A 185 -10.03 26.47 -22.95
N LYS A 186 -9.76 27.55 -22.20
CA LYS A 186 -9.14 27.46 -20.87
C LYS A 186 -10.24 27.18 -19.84
N GLU A 187 -10.11 26.10 -19.13
CA GLU A 187 -11.04 25.68 -18.08
C GLU A 187 -10.32 25.58 -16.72
N ARG A 188 -11.08 25.47 -15.65
CA ARG A 188 -10.56 25.15 -14.31
C ARG A 188 -10.80 23.68 -14.00
N ASN A 189 -9.85 23.06 -13.31
CA ASN A 189 -10.10 21.77 -12.71
C ASN A 189 -11.27 21.89 -11.73
N ARG A 190 -12.25 21.03 -11.91
CA ARG A 190 -13.43 20.93 -11.05
C ARG A 190 -13.31 19.65 -10.24
N SER A 191 -13.79 19.67 -9.02
CA SER A 191 -13.80 18.45 -8.19
C SER A 191 -12.41 17.85 -7.96
N GLY A 192 -11.46 18.69 -7.56
CA GLY A 192 -10.09 18.25 -7.24
C GLY A 192 -9.65 18.59 -5.81
N ALA A 193 -10.54 19.22 -5.03
CA ALA A 193 -10.20 19.64 -3.67
C ALA A 193 -10.00 18.45 -2.73
N PHE A 194 -9.06 18.61 -1.79
CA PHE A 194 -8.82 17.59 -0.77
C PHE A 194 -8.46 18.19 0.58
N LYS A 195 -8.72 17.41 1.64
CA LYS A 195 -8.27 17.64 3.02
C LYS A 195 -7.96 16.30 3.64
N ASP A 196 -6.70 16.10 4.03
CA ASP A 196 -6.19 14.88 4.63
C ASP A 196 -5.55 15.18 5.98
N LEU A 197 -5.97 14.45 7.02
CA LEU A 197 -5.38 14.49 8.36
C LEU A 197 -4.89 13.10 8.73
N HIS A 198 -3.64 13.01 9.15
CA HIS A 198 -3.04 11.79 9.67
C HIS A 198 -2.47 12.04 11.06
N LEU A 199 -2.73 11.13 11.98
CA LEU A 199 -2.15 11.12 13.33
C LEU A 199 -1.52 9.75 13.57
N LEU A 200 -0.25 9.72 13.98
CA LEU A 200 0.48 8.49 14.30
C LEU A 200 1.07 8.60 15.70
N GLN A 201 0.71 7.66 16.55
CA GLN A 201 1.27 7.50 17.88
C GLN A 201 2.06 6.20 17.96
N GLU A 202 3.27 6.27 18.46
CA GLU A 202 4.14 5.12 18.64
C GLU A 202 4.76 5.14 20.03
N VAL A 203 4.73 4.00 20.69
CA VAL A 203 5.31 3.81 22.02
C VAL A 203 6.06 2.49 22.02
N TYR A 204 7.32 2.53 22.39
CA TYR A 204 8.15 1.33 22.58
C TYR A 204 8.73 1.31 23.97
N TYR A 205 8.74 0.11 24.56
CA TYR A 205 9.33 -0.14 25.85
C TYR A 205 10.30 -1.33 25.80
N ASN A 206 11.53 -1.10 26.19
CA ASN A 206 12.57 -2.12 26.31
C ASN A 206 12.66 -2.59 27.75
N THR A 207 12.39 -3.88 27.98
CA THR A 207 12.50 -4.46 29.31
C THR A 207 13.96 -4.74 29.69
N ARG A 208 14.25 -4.90 30.97
CA ARG A 208 15.61 -5.30 31.45
C ARG A 208 16.02 -6.70 30.97
N LYS A 209 15.05 -7.54 30.60
CA LYS A 209 15.28 -8.93 30.19
C LYS A 209 15.53 -9.09 28.67
N GLY A 210 15.55 -7.98 27.92
CA GLY A 210 15.77 -7.98 26.48
C GLY A 210 14.50 -8.09 25.63
N ASP A 211 13.31 -7.97 26.26
CA ASP A 211 12.07 -7.88 25.52
C ASP A 211 11.83 -6.47 25.01
N LYS A 212 11.26 -6.35 23.82
CA LYS A 212 10.75 -5.09 23.27
C LYS A 212 9.24 -5.17 23.09
N LEU A 213 8.52 -4.27 23.74
CA LEU A 213 7.09 -4.06 23.54
C LEU A 213 6.88 -2.86 22.65
N GLY A 214 5.93 -2.92 21.74
CA GLY A 214 5.60 -1.82 20.84
C GLY A 214 4.10 -1.65 20.68
N LEU A 215 3.65 -0.39 20.66
CA LEU A 215 2.30 0.02 20.29
C LEU A 215 2.43 1.06 19.18
N ASN A 216 1.78 0.81 18.07
CA ASN A 216 1.65 1.76 16.96
C ASN A 216 0.17 1.96 16.69
N ALA A 217 -0.29 3.21 16.59
CA ALA A 217 -1.67 3.57 16.28
C ALA A 217 -1.67 4.69 15.24
N TRP A 218 -2.36 4.48 14.12
CA TRP A 218 -2.43 5.41 13.01
C TRP A 218 -3.88 5.71 12.64
N TYR A 219 -4.28 6.97 12.76
CA TYR A 219 -5.58 7.47 12.33
C TYR A 219 -5.45 8.30 11.05
N ILE A 220 -6.38 8.10 10.13
CA ILE A 220 -6.49 8.77 8.84
C ILE A 220 -7.92 9.33 8.73
N ASN A 221 -8.04 10.60 8.34
CA ASN A 221 -9.29 11.22 7.94
C ASN A 221 -9.06 11.97 6.63
N SER A 222 -9.64 11.44 5.56
CA SER A 222 -9.47 11.94 4.19
C SER A 222 -10.82 12.35 3.61
N ASN A 223 -10.88 13.54 3.03
CA ASN A 223 -12.04 14.04 2.30
C ASN A 223 -11.54 14.60 0.97
N ARG A 224 -11.93 13.96 -0.13
CA ARG A 224 -11.41 14.24 -1.47
C ARG A 224 -12.53 14.37 -2.47
N GLU A 225 -12.41 15.34 -3.32
CA GLU A 225 -13.12 15.39 -4.57
C GLU A 225 -12.32 14.63 -5.63
N LEU A 226 -13.01 13.85 -6.46
CA LEU A 226 -12.41 13.05 -7.50
C LEU A 226 -12.69 13.70 -8.86
N PRO A 227 -11.65 14.16 -9.59
CA PRO A 227 -11.82 14.72 -10.92
C PRO A 227 -12.34 13.65 -11.88
N MET A 228 -13.18 14.05 -12.81
CA MET A 228 -13.64 13.22 -13.91
C MET A 228 -12.78 13.47 -15.15
N LEU A 229 -12.85 12.58 -16.13
CA LEU A 229 -12.24 12.82 -17.43
C LEU A 229 -12.98 13.98 -18.13
N THR A 230 -12.26 14.78 -18.89
CA THR A 230 -12.81 15.94 -19.61
C THR A 230 -13.93 15.56 -20.56
N THR A 231 -13.86 14.37 -21.15
CA THR A 231 -14.91 13.77 -22.00
C THR A 231 -16.21 13.46 -21.26
N ASP A 232 -16.17 13.30 -19.95
CA ASP A 232 -17.32 12.93 -19.13
C ASP A 232 -18.11 14.16 -18.65
N TYR A 233 -17.57 15.38 -18.85
CA TYR A 233 -18.28 16.61 -18.48
C TYR A 233 -19.51 16.87 -19.34
N GLY A 234 -19.48 16.51 -20.64
CA GLY A 234 -20.59 16.71 -21.57
C GLY A 234 -21.11 18.14 -21.51
N ASP A 235 -22.41 18.31 -21.81
CA ASP A 235 -23.14 19.57 -21.62
C ASP A 235 -23.74 19.70 -20.20
N ALA A 236 -23.42 18.79 -19.30
CA ALA A 236 -23.89 18.81 -17.92
C ALA A 236 -23.27 19.98 -17.16
N THR A 237 -24.13 20.71 -16.49
CA THR A 237 -23.85 21.98 -15.88
C THR A 237 -22.91 21.87 -14.70
N ASP A 238 -23.13 20.91 -13.78
CA ASP A 238 -22.24 20.69 -12.63
C ASP A 238 -22.32 19.26 -12.09
N PHE A 239 -21.31 18.85 -11.30
CA PHE A 239 -21.29 17.56 -10.64
C PHE A 239 -20.55 17.65 -9.30
N GLU A 240 -20.91 16.76 -8.36
CA GLU A 240 -20.18 16.50 -7.12
C GLU A 240 -19.69 15.04 -7.15
N ASN A 241 -18.40 14.83 -7.11
CA ASN A 241 -17.76 13.52 -7.07
C ASN A 241 -16.81 13.49 -5.88
N ARG A 242 -17.22 12.85 -4.77
CA ARG A 242 -16.56 12.96 -3.48
C ARG A 242 -16.39 11.62 -2.80
N GLN A 243 -15.17 11.38 -2.30
CA GLN A 243 -14.83 10.26 -1.42
C GLN A 243 -14.44 10.78 -0.03
N ARG A 244 -14.97 10.15 0.99
CA ARG A 244 -14.58 10.36 2.40
C ARG A 244 -14.14 9.04 2.98
N GLU A 245 -13.03 9.06 3.70
CA GLU A 245 -12.47 7.88 4.34
C GLU A 245 -12.02 8.21 5.76
N GLN A 246 -12.34 7.34 6.69
CA GLN A 246 -11.80 7.33 8.04
C GLN A 246 -11.22 5.95 8.30
N THR A 247 -9.93 5.89 8.59
CA THR A 247 -9.24 4.64 8.85
C THR A 247 -8.47 4.74 10.17
N PHE A 248 -8.65 3.76 11.02
CA PHE A 248 -7.84 3.56 12.22
C PHE A 248 -7.10 2.23 12.10
N ARG A 249 -5.79 2.25 12.35
CA ARG A 249 -4.92 1.06 12.35
C ARG A 249 -4.15 1.02 13.65
N SER A 250 -4.04 -0.17 14.24
CA SER A 250 -3.18 -0.37 15.42
C SER A 250 -2.44 -1.69 15.34
N VAL A 251 -1.21 -1.70 15.86
CA VAL A 251 -0.36 -2.88 15.99
C VAL A 251 0.27 -2.88 17.37
N LEU A 252 0.05 -3.96 18.11
CA LEU A 252 0.80 -4.32 19.30
C LEU A 252 1.86 -5.33 18.92
N SER A 253 3.06 -5.19 19.41
CA SER A 253 4.16 -6.12 19.18
C SER A 253 4.92 -6.45 20.45
N TRP A 254 5.37 -7.69 20.54
CA TRP A 254 6.31 -8.17 21.52
C TRP A 254 7.42 -8.94 20.80
N ASP A 255 8.67 -8.55 21.01
CA ASP A 255 9.85 -9.21 20.50
C ASP A 255 10.72 -9.63 21.67
N HIS A 256 11.16 -10.90 21.65
CA HIS A 256 12.17 -11.44 22.56
C HIS A 256 13.37 -11.92 21.76
N ILE A 257 14.53 -11.40 22.08
CA ILE A 257 15.78 -11.71 21.36
C ILE A 257 16.77 -12.35 22.31
N LYS A 258 17.27 -13.51 21.93
CA LYS A 258 18.33 -14.23 22.62
C LYS A 258 19.46 -14.53 21.60
N SER A 259 20.63 -14.97 22.05
CA SER A 259 21.84 -15.10 21.22
C SER A 259 21.63 -15.83 19.89
N ASN A 260 20.81 -16.88 19.86
CA ASN A 260 20.62 -17.74 18.68
C ASN A 260 19.16 -17.92 18.26
N TRP A 261 18.22 -17.27 18.93
CA TRP A 261 16.81 -17.28 18.53
C TRP A 261 16.11 -15.95 18.84
N LYS A 262 15.09 -15.67 18.04
CA LYS A 262 14.19 -14.55 18.23
C LYS A 262 12.77 -15.07 18.16
N LEU A 263 11.89 -14.55 19.02
CA LEU A 263 10.46 -14.78 18.98
C LEU A 263 9.77 -13.42 18.89
N GLY A 264 8.85 -13.29 17.95
CA GLY A 264 8.01 -12.11 17.77
C GLY A 264 6.53 -12.50 17.79
N VAL A 265 5.71 -11.71 18.45
CA VAL A 265 4.25 -11.83 18.42
C VAL A 265 3.66 -10.46 18.13
N LYS A 266 2.67 -10.42 17.24
CA LYS A 266 1.95 -9.19 16.90
C LYS A 266 0.45 -9.42 16.91
N GLY A 267 -0.28 -8.42 17.38
CA GLY A 267 -1.72 -8.34 17.23
C GLY A 267 -2.08 -6.99 16.63
N GLY A 268 -3.10 -6.92 15.80
CA GLY A 268 -3.47 -5.68 15.15
C GLY A 268 -4.96 -5.57 14.86
N TYR A 269 -5.40 -4.35 14.62
CA TYR A 269 -6.77 -4.03 14.26
C TYR A 269 -6.78 -2.91 13.22
N ILE A 270 -7.64 -3.07 12.22
CA ILE A 270 -7.93 -2.04 11.22
C ILE A 270 -9.44 -1.83 11.18
N HIS A 271 -9.86 -0.57 11.32
CA HIS A 271 -11.21 -0.12 11.03
C HIS A 271 -11.17 0.88 9.89
N THR A 272 -11.93 0.64 8.82
CA THR A 272 -12.08 1.59 7.71
C THR A 272 -13.57 1.84 7.48
N TRP A 273 -13.95 3.11 7.47
CA TRP A 273 -15.23 3.59 6.97
C TRP A 273 -14.98 4.41 5.71
N MET A 274 -15.71 4.12 4.65
CA MET A 274 -15.61 4.84 3.37
C MET A 274 -17.00 5.20 2.87
N ALA A 275 -17.12 6.42 2.34
CA ALA A 275 -18.30 6.93 1.69
C ALA A 275 -17.91 7.52 0.33
N TYR A 276 -18.61 7.09 -0.71
CA TYR A 276 -18.47 7.65 -2.05
C TYR A 276 -19.83 8.17 -2.51
N ASP A 277 -19.85 9.44 -2.93
CA ASP A 277 -21.06 10.14 -3.42
C ASP A 277 -20.72 10.72 -4.79
N TYR A 278 -21.53 10.34 -5.82
CA TYR A 278 -21.52 10.97 -7.13
C TYR A 278 -22.90 11.51 -7.45
N LYS A 279 -22.97 12.82 -7.72
CA LYS A 279 -24.19 13.52 -8.08
C LYS A 279 -23.96 14.33 -9.34
N ARG A 280 -25.00 14.48 -10.17
CA ARG A 280 -25.00 15.37 -11.33
C ARG A 280 -26.16 16.36 -11.19
N GLU A 281 -25.91 17.58 -11.59
CA GLU A 281 -26.96 18.55 -11.81
C GLU A 281 -27.68 18.21 -13.12
N VAL A 282 -28.97 17.91 -13.07
CA VAL A 282 -29.80 17.52 -14.22
C VAL A 282 -30.66 18.67 -14.74
N ALA A 283 -30.86 19.70 -13.93
CA ALA A 283 -31.46 20.99 -14.25
C ALA A 283 -30.95 22.02 -13.24
N PRO A 284 -31.02 23.34 -13.49
CA PRO A 284 -30.61 24.36 -12.54
C PRO A 284 -31.13 24.08 -11.13
N ASP A 285 -30.23 23.98 -10.16
CA ASP A 285 -30.48 23.67 -8.75
C ASP A 285 -31.13 22.28 -8.48
N ASN A 286 -31.25 21.43 -9.50
CA ASN A 286 -31.82 20.09 -9.37
C ASN A 286 -30.75 19.01 -9.53
N TRP A 287 -30.44 18.29 -8.45
CA TRP A 287 -29.37 17.33 -8.35
C TRP A 287 -29.88 15.88 -8.31
N ALA A 288 -29.40 15.07 -9.25
CA ALA A 288 -29.62 13.63 -9.22
C ALA A 288 -28.42 12.91 -8.55
N SER A 289 -28.72 12.07 -7.56
CA SER A 289 -27.72 11.20 -6.95
C SER A 289 -27.53 9.97 -7.83
N MET A 290 -26.37 9.87 -8.47
CA MET A 290 -26.01 8.77 -9.39
C MET A 290 -25.46 7.57 -8.63
N THR A 291 -24.59 7.81 -7.64
CA THR A 291 -24.01 6.76 -6.79
C THR A 291 -23.95 7.23 -5.35
N ARG A 292 -24.30 6.35 -4.44
CA ARG A 292 -24.21 6.59 -2.99
C ARG A 292 -23.73 5.33 -2.29
N SER A 293 -22.43 5.10 -2.31
CA SER A 293 -21.80 3.91 -1.75
C SER A 293 -21.28 4.15 -0.34
N ARG A 294 -21.44 3.16 0.51
CA ARG A 294 -20.96 3.15 1.90
C ARG A 294 -20.34 1.81 2.20
N SER A 295 -19.15 1.80 2.78
CA SER A 295 -18.51 0.56 3.23
C SER A 295 -17.90 0.69 4.62
N LYS A 296 -17.92 -0.41 5.36
CA LYS A 296 -17.23 -0.59 6.63
C LYS A 296 -16.43 -1.88 6.58
N VAL A 297 -15.17 -1.79 6.97
CA VAL A 297 -14.26 -2.91 7.04
C VAL A 297 -13.66 -2.96 8.44
N ASN A 298 -13.76 -4.09 9.11
CA ASN A 298 -13.01 -4.38 10.31
C ASN A 298 -12.10 -5.57 10.04
N THR A 299 -10.83 -5.44 10.35
CA THR A 299 -9.83 -6.51 10.22
C THR A 299 -9.12 -6.71 11.54
N PHE A 300 -9.15 -7.92 12.05
CA PHE A 300 -8.33 -8.37 13.18
C PHE A 300 -7.16 -9.17 12.65
N TYR A 301 -6.00 -8.95 13.20
CA TYR A 301 -4.74 -9.54 12.78
C TYR A 301 -4.00 -10.15 13.98
N GLY A 302 -3.43 -11.31 13.76
CA GLY A 302 -2.51 -11.98 14.68
C GLY A 302 -1.35 -12.59 13.92
N GLN A 303 -0.14 -12.53 14.47
CA GLN A 303 1.06 -13.14 13.92
C GLN A 303 1.99 -13.64 15.02
N ALA A 304 2.58 -14.80 14.82
CA ALA A 304 3.71 -15.28 15.59
C ALA A 304 4.85 -15.66 14.63
N GLU A 305 6.07 -15.23 14.97
CA GLU A 305 7.28 -15.42 14.16
C GLU A 305 8.40 -15.95 15.04
N GLY A 306 9.05 -17.00 14.62
CA GLY A 306 10.23 -17.58 15.27
C GLY A 306 11.42 -17.60 14.33
N GLU A 307 12.58 -17.19 14.81
CA GLU A 307 13.86 -17.30 14.11
C GLU A 307 14.84 -18.11 14.98
N TYR A 308 15.55 -19.06 14.38
CA TYR A 308 16.54 -19.90 15.07
C TYR A 308 17.79 -20.07 14.23
N SER A 309 18.96 -19.80 14.83
CA SER A 309 20.25 -19.88 14.15
C SER A 309 21.20 -20.78 14.98
N PRO A 310 21.13 -22.11 14.81
CA PRO A 310 21.98 -23.05 15.59
C PRO A 310 23.48 -22.87 15.32
N THR A 311 23.80 -22.44 14.12
CA THR A 311 25.18 -22.17 13.70
C THR A 311 25.23 -20.91 12.81
N LYS A 312 26.42 -20.43 12.50
CA LYS A 312 26.63 -19.32 11.53
C LYS A 312 26.20 -19.67 10.10
N ARG A 313 25.97 -20.95 9.80
CA ARG A 313 25.68 -21.48 8.45
C ARG A 313 24.21 -21.84 8.24
N TRP A 314 23.48 -22.09 9.33
CA TRP A 314 22.08 -22.49 9.27
C TRP A 314 21.19 -21.47 9.95
N PHE A 315 20.07 -21.18 9.30
CA PHE A 315 19.07 -20.30 9.83
C PHE A 315 17.68 -20.78 9.44
N PHE A 316 16.83 -20.91 10.44
CA PHE A 316 15.45 -21.37 10.30
C PHE A 316 14.49 -20.26 10.69
N THR A 317 13.39 -20.11 9.94
CA THR A 317 12.26 -19.26 10.34
C THR A 317 10.98 -20.05 10.29
N ALA A 318 10.06 -19.72 11.19
CA ALA A 318 8.69 -20.16 11.15
C ALA A 318 7.79 -18.95 11.40
N ASN A 319 6.73 -18.85 10.62
CA ASN A 319 5.77 -17.74 10.74
C ASN A 319 4.36 -18.27 10.58
N VAL A 320 3.44 -17.81 11.43
CA VAL A 320 2.00 -18.06 11.31
C VAL A 320 1.29 -16.73 11.46
N SER A 321 0.33 -16.46 10.59
CA SER A 321 -0.52 -15.28 10.68
C SER A 321 -1.98 -15.62 10.41
N ALA A 322 -2.87 -14.84 11.02
CA ALA A 322 -4.30 -14.93 10.86
C ALA A 322 -4.89 -13.53 10.61
N HIS A 323 -5.85 -13.44 9.71
CA HIS A 323 -6.69 -12.26 9.52
C HIS A 323 -8.15 -12.67 9.58
N GLN A 324 -8.96 -11.89 10.29
CA GLN A 324 -10.42 -11.97 10.26
C GLN A 324 -10.94 -10.67 9.69
N HIS A 325 -11.52 -10.73 8.51
CA HIS A 325 -12.18 -9.59 7.87
C HIS A 325 -13.68 -9.65 8.08
N LEU A 326 -14.28 -8.52 8.45
CA LEU A 326 -15.73 -8.30 8.52
C LEU A 326 -16.03 -7.09 7.63
N VAL A 327 -16.75 -7.30 6.54
CA VAL A 327 -16.98 -6.30 5.50
C VAL A 327 -18.45 -6.13 5.25
N ARG A 328 -18.92 -4.89 5.33
CA ARG A 328 -20.24 -4.47 4.89
C ARG A 328 -20.08 -3.40 3.83
N SER A 329 -20.67 -3.63 2.65
CA SER A 329 -20.69 -2.70 1.51
C SER A 329 -22.13 -2.51 1.04
N GLU A 330 -22.55 -1.26 0.86
CA GLU A 330 -23.91 -0.90 0.43
C GLU A 330 -23.82 0.16 -0.67
N ASP A 331 -24.58 0.00 -1.76
CA ASP A 331 -24.95 1.06 -2.68
C ASP A 331 -26.44 1.36 -2.55
N LYS A 332 -26.75 2.64 -2.29
CA LYS A 332 -28.13 3.07 -1.96
C LYS A 332 -28.92 3.61 -3.13
N ASN A 333 -28.33 3.65 -4.32
CA ASN A 333 -28.93 4.31 -5.49
C ASN A 333 -29.08 3.39 -6.71
N ILE A 334 -29.02 2.07 -6.53
CA ILE A 334 -29.27 1.17 -7.64
C ILE A 334 -30.75 1.16 -8.00
N ILE A 335 -31.06 1.47 -9.26
CA ILE A 335 -32.40 1.39 -9.84
C ILE A 335 -32.59 -0.03 -10.31
N LEU A 336 -33.63 -0.71 -9.79
CA LEU A 336 -34.01 -2.06 -10.22
C LEU A 336 -34.72 -2.01 -11.58
N GLN A 337 -34.81 -3.16 -12.27
CA GLN A 337 -35.47 -3.29 -13.58
C GLN A 337 -36.97 -2.90 -13.56
N ASP A 338 -37.61 -2.98 -12.40
CA ASP A 338 -39.00 -2.55 -12.16
C ASP A 338 -39.16 -1.05 -11.83
N GLY A 339 -38.03 -0.29 -11.86
CA GLY A 339 -37.99 1.13 -11.50
C GLY A 339 -37.95 1.40 -10.00
N GLY A 340 -37.94 0.35 -9.16
CA GLY A 340 -37.75 0.47 -7.72
C GLY A 340 -36.30 0.83 -7.36
N LYS A 341 -36.09 1.52 -6.23
CA LYS A 341 -34.76 1.77 -5.66
C LYS A 341 -34.45 0.68 -4.65
N ALA A 342 -33.36 -0.04 -4.84
CA ALA A 342 -32.88 -1.00 -3.86
C ALA A 342 -31.56 -0.55 -3.25
N ILE A 343 -31.36 -0.94 -2.00
CA ILE A 343 -30.02 -0.99 -1.38
C ILE A 343 -29.41 -2.33 -1.79
N VAL A 344 -28.34 -2.26 -2.57
CA VAL A 344 -27.62 -3.44 -3.03
C VAL A 344 -26.26 -3.45 -2.39
N GLY A 345 -25.81 -4.60 -1.92
CA GLY A 345 -24.52 -4.73 -1.28
C GLY A 345 -24.32 -6.12 -0.72
N TYR A 346 -23.28 -6.26 0.11
CA TYR A 346 -22.99 -7.51 0.80
C TYR A 346 -22.51 -7.24 2.23
N ASP A 347 -22.75 -8.23 3.11
CA ASP A 347 -22.22 -8.30 4.45
C ASP A 347 -21.54 -9.67 4.59
N LYS A 348 -20.23 -9.69 4.61
CA LYS A 348 -19.41 -10.92 4.55
C LYS A 348 -18.25 -10.89 5.51
N GLY A 349 -18.01 -12.03 6.15
CA GLY A 349 -16.79 -12.31 6.89
C GLY A 349 -15.87 -13.27 6.12
N ARG A 350 -14.55 -13.09 6.26
CA ARG A 350 -13.55 -14.00 5.72
C ARG A 350 -12.40 -14.17 6.69
N VAL A 351 -12.08 -15.42 7.01
CA VAL A 351 -10.86 -15.80 7.73
C VAL A 351 -9.78 -16.10 6.72
N GLU A 352 -8.57 -15.63 6.98
CA GLU A 352 -7.39 -15.94 6.20
C GLU A 352 -6.29 -16.40 7.15
N LEU A 353 -5.73 -17.57 6.89
CA LEU A 353 -4.60 -18.13 7.63
C LEU A 353 -3.42 -18.28 6.68
N SER A 354 -2.22 -18.05 7.18
CA SER A 354 -0.99 -18.33 6.45
C SER A 354 0.07 -18.86 7.41
N GLY A 355 0.69 -19.96 7.04
CA GLY A 355 1.82 -20.54 7.73
C GLY A 355 3.01 -20.68 6.79
N SER A 356 4.21 -20.38 7.24
CA SER A 356 5.42 -20.60 6.46
C SER A 356 6.58 -21.07 7.33
N VAL A 357 7.41 -21.93 6.74
CA VAL A 357 8.70 -22.33 7.31
C VAL A 357 9.79 -22.12 6.27
N SER A 358 10.97 -21.69 6.71
CA SER A 358 12.10 -21.58 5.82
C SER A 358 13.38 -22.13 6.46
N ALA A 359 14.23 -22.67 5.60
CA ALA A 359 15.59 -23.09 5.95
C ALA A 359 16.57 -22.40 5.02
N LYS A 360 17.51 -21.67 5.59
CA LYS A 360 18.63 -21.03 4.87
C LYS A 360 19.93 -21.73 5.23
N TRP A 361 20.69 -22.05 4.22
CA TRP A 361 21.97 -22.73 4.35
C TRP A 361 23.06 -22.01 3.58
N GLN A 362 24.18 -21.75 4.23
CA GLN A 362 25.36 -21.14 3.64
C GLN A 362 26.55 -22.12 3.81
N PRO A 363 26.69 -23.10 2.90
CA PRO A 363 27.73 -24.12 3.01
C PRO A 363 29.15 -23.53 3.02
N ILE A 364 29.34 -22.48 2.23
CA ILE A 364 30.58 -21.70 2.15
C ILE A 364 30.21 -20.21 2.12
N ASP A 365 31.15 -19.32 2.42
CA ASP A 365 30.92 -17.86 2.49
C ASP A 365 30.44 -17.25 1.15
N ARG A 366 30.66 -17.97 0.05
CA ARG A 366 30.35 -17.53 -1.31
C ARG A 366 29.06 -18.11 -1.88
N LEU A 367 28.41 -19.06 -1.23
CA LEU A 367 27.21 -19.73 -1.71
C LEU A 367 26.13 -19.74 -0.62
N GLY A 368 24.95 -19.28 -0.95
CA GLY A 368 23.77 -19.33 -0.11
C GLY A 368 22.60 -20.02 -0.81
N MET A 369 21.86 -20.82 -0.08
CA MET A 369 20.63 -21.48 -0.53
C MET A 369 19.52 -21.28 0.49
N SER A 370 18.27 -21.14 0.03
CA SER A 370 17.11 -21.06 0.91
C SER A 370 15.92 -21.78 0.30
N VAL A 371 15.22 -22.54 1.13
CA VAL A 371 13.93 -23.16 0.79
C VAL A 371 12.86 -22.55 1.69
N VAL A 372 11.71 -22.23 1.11
CA VAL A 372 10.52 -21.77 1.82
C VAL A 372 9.36 -22.70 1.45
N LEU A 373 8.62 -23.13 2.44
CA LEU A 373 7.34 -23.82 2.26
C LEU A 373 6.27 -22.98 2.94
N ARG A 374 5.21 -22.65 2.21
CA ARG A 374 4.10 -21.85 2.68
C ARG A 374 2.77 -22.52 2.38
N GLU A 375 1.84 -22.41 3.32
CA GLU A 375 0.46 -22.85 3.19
C GLU A 375 -0.47 -21.71 3.52
N GLU A 376 -1.58 -21.57 2.79
CA GLU A 376 -2.57 -20.50 2.97
C GLU A 376 -3.99 -21.03 2.92
N MET A 377 -4.87 -20.44 3.73
CA MET A 377 -6.31 -20.72 3.74
C MET A 377 -7.08 -19.40 3.65
N TYR A 378 -8.11 -19.36 2.83
CA TYR A 378 -9.03 -18.23 2.66
C TYR A 378 -10.47 -18.73 2.76
N GLY A 379 -11.20 -18.31 3.81
CA GLY A 379 -12.60 -18.67 3.97
C GLY A 379 -12.86 -20.18 4.02
N PHE A 380 -11.96 -20.97 4.60
CA PHE A 380 -11.96 -22.44 4.68
C PHE A 380 -11.49 -23.19 3.41
N GLU A 381 -11.06 -22.47 2.37
CA GLU A 381 -10.41 -23.08 1.21
C GLU A 381 -8.89 -23.00 1.35
N TRP A 382 -8.23 -24.16 1.27
CA TRP A 382 -6.78 -24.26 1.31
C TRP A 382 -6.17 -24.10 -0.08
N ALA A 383 -5.14 -23.26 -0.18
CA ALA A 383 -4.28 -23.23 -1.35
C ALA A 383 -3.44 -24.52 -1.39
N PRO A 384 -3.05 -25.03 -2.57
CA PRO A 384 -1.98 -26.01 -2.62
C PRO A 384 -0.66 -25.42 -2.11
N LEU A 385 0.18 -26.26 -1.49
CA LEU A 385 1.48 -25.88 -0.95
C LEU A 385 2.26 -24.97 -1.90
N ILE A 386 2.80 -23.88 -1.35
CA ILE A 386 3.54 -22.84 -2.07
C ILE A 386 5.03 -23.02 -1.76
N PRO A 387 5.78 -23.79 -2.57
CA PRO A 387 7.23 -23.89 -2.42
C PRO A 387 7.93 -22.71 -3.08
N ALA A 388 9.06 -22.29 -2.49
CA ALA A 388 10.01 -21.38 -3.12
C ALA A 388 11.44 -21.82 -2.84
N PHE A 389 12.30 -21.64 -3.83
CA PHE A 389 13.73 -21.91 -3.74
C PHE A 389 14.52 -20.67 -4.15
N PHE A 390 15.59 -20.38 -3.41
CA PHE A 390 16.47 -19.25 -3.64
C PHE A 390 17.92 -19.71 -3.59
N ILE A 391 18.74 -19.13 -4.46
CA ILE A 391 20.18 -19.35 -4.46
C ILE A 391 20.89 -18.03 -4.75
N ASP A 392 22.01 -17.80 -4.08
CA ASP A 392 22.96 -16.76 -4.46
C ASP A 392 24.38 -17.28 -4.42
N GLY A 393 25.23 -16.76 -5.33
CA GLY A 393 26.61 -17.15 -5.42
C GLY A 393 27.53 -16.00 -5.82
N ILE A 394 28.62 -15.81 -5.08
CA ILE A 394 29.68 -14.87 -5.42
C ILE A 394 30.64 -15.56 -6.39
N ILE A 395 30.66 -15.12 -7.65
CA ILE A 395 31.43 -15.77 -8.73
C ILE A 395 32.80 -15.13 -8.99
N SER A 396 33.00 -13.87 -8.57
CA SER A 396 34.27 -13.20 -8.79
C SER A 396 35.28 -13.46 -7.67
N PRO A 397 36.58 -13.55 -7.96
CA PRO A 397 37.63 -13.68 -6.94
C PRO A 397 37.64 -12.51 -5.95
N LYS A 398 37.32 -11.29 -6.42
CA LYS A 398 37.27 -10.06 -5.61
C LYS A 398 35.98 -9.94 -4.77
N GLY A 399 35.02 -10.85 -4.93
CA GLY A 399 33.75 -10.82 -4.20
C GLY A 399 32.76 -9.77 -4.68
N ASN A 400 33.02 -9.07 -5.79
CA ASN A 400 32.25 -7.95 -6.28
C ASN A 400 31.18 -8.32 -7.33
N VAL A 401 31.04 -9.58 -7.71
CA VAL A 401 30.00 -10.06 -8.63
C VAL A 401 29.22 -11.18 -7.97
N MET A 402 27.91 -11.01 -7.86
CA MET A 402 27.01 -11.99 -7.27
C MET A 402 25.90 -12.34 -8.26
N LEU A 403 25.69 -13.63 -8.47
CA LEU A 403 24.52 -14.17 -9.16
C LEU A 403 23.43 -14.49 -8.13
N LYS A 404 22.16 -14.26 -8.53
CA LYS A 404 20.99 -14.63 -7.76
C LYS A 404 19.97 -15.31 -8.68
N ALA A 405 19.34 -16.35 -8.18
CA ALA A 405 18.20 -16.96 -8.85
C ALA A 405 17.17 -17.43 -7.83
N SER A 406 15.92 -17.45 -8.25
CA SER A 406 14.84 -17.96 -7.43
C SER A 406 13.67 -18.46 -8.28
N VAL A 407 12.90 -19.39 -7.72
CA VAL A 407 11.65 -19.91 -8.28
C VAL A 407 10.63 -20.08 -7.18
N SER A 408 9.39 -19.74 -7.46
CA SER A 408 8.27 -19.99 -6.55
C SER A 408 6.98 -20.31 -7.30
N ARG A 409 6.11 -21.08 -6.65
CA ARG A 409 4.69 -21.12 -6.97
C ARG A 409 3.99 -20.01 -6.22
N ASN A 410 3.01 -19.34 -6.83
CA ASN A 410 2.24 -18.28 -6.24
C ASN A 410 0.75 -18.53 -6.42
N TYR A 411 -0.04 -18.03 -5.48
CA TYR A 411 -1.48 -18.11 -5.45
C TYR A 411 -2.08 -16.76 -5.12
N ARG A 412 -3.28 -16.47 -5.67
CA ARG A 412 -4.13 -15.38 -5.25
C ARG A 412 -5.57 -15.82 -5.19
N PHE A 413 -6.21 -15.59 -4.06
CA PHE A 413 -7.65 -15.75 -3.91
C PHE A 413 -8.38 -14.50 -4.40
N PRO A 414 -9.60 -14.64 -4.97
CA PRO A 414 -10.43 -13.51 -5.35
C PRO A 414 -10.71 -12.58 -4.17
N THR A 415 -10.81 -11.29 -4.44
CA THR A 415 -11.19 -10.29 -3.44
C THR A 415 -12.68 -10.42 -3.09
N LEU A 416 -13.13 -9.76 -2.02
CA LEU A 416 -14.55 -9.80 -1.68
C LEU A 416 -15.42 -9.11 -2.72
N ASN A 417 -14.90 -8.08 -3.42
CA ASN A 417 -15.63 -7.47 -4.53
C ASN A 417 -15.66 -8.36 -5.78
N ASP A 418 -14.56 -9.09 -6.07
CA ASP A 418 -14.57 -10.07 -7.18
C ASP A 418 -15.68 -11.11 -6.98
N LEU A 419 -15.95 -11.51 -5.74
CA LEU A 419 -16.94 -12.52 -5.40
C LEU A 419 -18.37 -11.97 -5.23
N TYR A 420 -18.54 -10.82 -4.58
CA TYR A 420 -19.83 -10.40 -4.04
C TYR A 420 -20.31 -9.01 -4.46
N PHE A 421 -19.49 -8.24 -5.20
CA PHE A 421 -19.92 -6.92 -5.67
C PHE A 421 -21.01 -7.05 -6.72
N LEU A 422 -22.11 -6.30 -6.56
CA LEU A 422 -23.19 -6.29 -7.54
C LEU A 422 -23.15 -4.98 -8.35
N PRO A 423 -23.30 -5.06 -9.69
CA PRO A 423 -23.74 -6.23 -10.49
C PRO A 423 -22.64 -7.17 -11.02
N GLY A 424 -21.37 -7.00 -10.67
CA GLY A 424 -20.26 -7.67 -11.37
C GLY A 424 -19.59 -8.84 -10.64
N GLY A 425 -19.92 -9.11 -9.37
CA GLY A 425 -19.26 -10.17 -8.59
C GLY A 425 -19.71 -11.59 -9.01
N ASN A 426 -18.79 -12.55 -8.94
CA ASN A 426 -19.05 -13.95 -9.22
C ASN A 426 -18.51 -14.85 -8.10
N PRO A 427 -19.39 -15.44 -7.26
CA PRO A 427 -18.96 -16.31 -6.15
C PRO A 427 -18.22 -17.59 -6.59
N ASN A 428 -18.31 -17.95 -7.87
CA ASN A 428 -17.68 -19.15 -8.42
C ASN A 428 -16.30 -18.88 -9.08
N LEU A 429 -15.73 -17.70 -8.87
CA LEU A 429 -14.39 -17.41 -9.37
C LEU A 429 -13.35 -18.36 -8.76
N ARG A 430 -12.48 -18.86 -9.61
CA ARG A 430 -11.37 -19.73 -9.21
C ARG A 430 -10.18 -18.89 -8.74
N ASN A 431 -9.36 -19.51 -7.92
CA ASN A 431 -8.08 -18.93 -7.48
C ASN A 431 -7.12 -18.79 -8.66
N GLU A 432 -6.40 -17.66 -8.68
CA GLU A 432 -5.30 -17.47 -9.60
C GLU A 432 -4.07 -18.23 -9.09
N HIS A 433 -3.29 -18.83 -10.00
CA HIS A 433 -2.04 -19.48 -9.68
C HIS A 433 -1.02 -19.28 -10.79
N GLY A 434 0.24 -19.30 -10.43
CA GLY A 434 1.34 -19.14 -11.37
C GLY A 434 2.69 -19.51 -10.77
N PHE A 435 3.71 -19.50 -11.63
CA PHE A 435 5.09 -19.65 -11.22
C PHE A 435 5.85 -18.36 -11.49
N SER A 436 6.72 -17.98 -10.58
CA SER A 436 7.64 -16.88 -10.76
C SER A 436 9.06 -17.40 -10.80
N TYR A 437 9.83 -16.91 -11.75
CA TYR A 437 11.24 -17.21 -11.94
C TYR A 437 11.99 -15.87 -11.96
N ASP A 438 13.02 -15.74 -11.13
CA ASP A 438 13.85 -14.55 -11.10
C ASP A 438 15.31 -14.96 -11.24
N ALA A 439 16.06 -14.24 -12.07
CA ALA A 439 17.51 -14.35 -12.18
C ALA A 439 18.11 -12.95 -12.26
N GLY A 440 19.27 -12.74 -11.68
CA GLY A 440 19.90 -11.43 -11.67
C GLY A 440 21.38 -11.49 -11.33
N VAL A 441 22.07 -10.44 -11.74
CA VAL A 441 23.47 -10.21 -11.45
C VAL A 441 23.61 -8.89 -10.70
N SER A 442 24.38 -8.86 -9.64
CA SER A 442 24.74 -7.61 -8.96
C SER A 442 26.25 -7.41 -8.98
N PHE A 443 26.65 -6.19 -9.31
CA PHE A 443 28.05 -5.76 -9.34
C PHE A 443 28.28 -4.71 -8.26
N GLU A 444 29.40 -4.79 -7.56
CA GLU A 444 29.86 -3.74 -6.66
C GLU A 444 31.15 -3.14 -7.22
N VAL A 445 31.15 -1.84 -7.53
CA VAL A 445 32.32 -1.10 -8.05
C VAL A 445 32.57 0.08 -7.11
N GLY A 446 33.63 -0.02 -6.30
CA GLY A 446 33.92 0.99 -5.29
C GLY A 446 32.84 1.04 -4.20
N LYS A 447 32.17 2.19 -4.06
CA LYS A 447 31.02 2.38 -3.15
C LYS A 447 29.67 2.16 -3.85
N GLU A 448 29.67 1.98 -5.17
CA GLU A 448 28.48 1.88 -5.99
C GLU A 448 28.07 0.41 -6.17
N LYS A 449 26.76 0.18 -6.20
CA LYS A 449 26.19 -1.13 -6.45
C LYS A 449 25.22 -1.06 -7.63
N LEU A 450 25.54 -1.78 -8.70
CA LEU A 450 24.67 -1.97 -9.85
C LEU A 450 24.02 -3.36 -9.78
N SER A 451 22.73 -3.46 -9.98
CA SER A 451 22.01 -4.74 -10.07
C SER A 451 21.17 -4.78 -11.34
N ILE A 452 21.24 -5.89 -12.05
CA ILE A 452 20.45 -6.20 -13.25
C ILE A 452 19.69 -7.48 -12.95
N SER A 453 18.37 -7.44 -13.14
CA SER A 453 17.48 -8.58 -12.92
C SER A 453 16.38 -8.65 -13.97
#